data_fc8210c5f99f0eb89936194f476b9df1
#
_entry.id   fc8210c5f99f0eb89936194f476b9df1
#
_cell.length_a   1.000
_cell.length_b   1.000
_cell.length_c   1.000
_cell.angle_alpha   90.00
_cell.angle_beta   90.00
_cell.angle_gamma   90.00
#
_symmetry.space_group_name_H-M   'P 1'
#
loop_
_entity.id
_entity.type
_entity.pdbx_description
1 polymer ?
#
loop_
_entity_poly.entity_id
_entity_poly.type
_entity_poly.pdbx_seq_one_letter_code
_entity_poly.pdbx_strand_id
1 'polypeptide(L)'
;MSTVKEPLHPLRTARYLWLGILLCALVGGACFLGGRWSAGRSETAKIDTVVLQNQLSEIRELATVTYAYTNMAQFESSNDFYGVKIPFTTKSFILTYDGTVKAGVDLDGAEVSVSGTTVTITLPEAEILSHEIDEDSMEVFDEKTSIFNPFTVEDFTSFQSDQKAAMEEKALSRGLLAEARAKAVSSVEQLFAAALPDTYTVTAVSYTHLTLPTNRE
;
A
#
# COMPACT_ATOMS: atom_id res chain seq x y z
N MET A 1 64.39 72.19 24.51
CA MET A 1 64.51 70.74 24.67
C MET A 1 63.76 70.09 23.46
N SER A 2 64.55 69.75 22.46
CA SER A 2 64.04 69.24 21.20
C SER A 2 64.04 67.68 21.24
N THR A 3 62.92 67.05 21.22
CA THR A 3 62.79 65.58 21.05
C THR A 3 62.92 65.25 19.63
N VAL A 4 64.04 64.61 19.23
CA VAL A 4 64.31 64.02 17.96
C VAL A 4 63.45 62.72 17.82
N LYS A 5 62.47 62.71 16.87
CA LYS A 5 61.83 61.50 16.46
C LYS A 5 62.73 60.77 15.46
N GLU A 6 63.20 59.57 15.84
CA GLU A 6 63.89 58.69 14.87
C GLU A 6 62.98 58.24 13.77
N PRO A 7 63.42 58.23 12.47
CA PRO A 7 62.65 57.73 11.36
C PRO A 7 62.61 56.19 11.38
N LEU A 8 61.43 55.64 11.53
CA LEU A 8 61.16 54.23 11.38
C LEU A 8 61.56 53.77 9.94
N HIS A 9 62.52 52.85 9.85
CA HIS A 9 63.01 52.31 8.57
C HIS A 9 61.87 51.66 7.81
N PRO A 10 61.48 52.16 6.59
CA PRO A 10 60.33 51.71 5.84
C PRO A 10 60.45 50.25 5.32
N LEU A 11 61.65 49.69 5.28
CA LEU A 11 61.93 48.33 4.86
C LEU A 11 61.56 47.25 5.91
N ARG A 12 61.54 47.60 7.17
CA ARG A 12 61.14 46.65 8.23
C ARG A 12 59.63 46.53 8.35
N THR A 13 58.91 47.59 8.24
CA THR A 13 57.44 47.61 8.28
C THR A 13 56.83 46.94 7.04
N ALA A 14 57.44 47.12 5.87
CA ALA A 14 57.00 46.42 4.66
C ALA A 14 57.12 44.85 4.77
N ARG A 15 58.19 44.38 5.40
CA ARG A 15 58.35 42.89 5.64
C ARG A 15 57.27 42.30 6.55
N TYR A 16 56.87 43.03 7.59
CA TYR A 16 55.80 42.57 8.51
C TYR A 16 54.43 42.63 7.84
N LEU A 17 54.17 43.62 6.97
CA LEU A 17 52.95 43.70 6.16
C LEU A 17 52.85 42.52 5.17
N TRP A 18 53.94 42.20 4.48
CA TRP A 18 53.97 41.04 3.57
C TRP A 18 53.82 39.71 4.31
N LEU A 19 54.41 39.55 5.48
CA LEU A 19 54.24 38.37 6.35
C LEU A 19 52.81 38.25 6.85
N GLY A 20 52.14 39.37 7.20
CA GLY A 20 50.73 39.34 7.61
C GLY A 20 49.79 38.92 6.47
N ILE A 21 50.01 39.43 5.24
CA ILE A 21 49.22 39.06 4.07
C ILE A 21 49.40 37.56 3.74
N LEU A 22 50.62 37.04 3.83
CA LEU A 22 50.94 35.63 3.57
C LEU A 22 50.32 34.72 4.64
N LEU A 23 50.28 35.13 5.87
CA LEU A 23 49.63 34.40 6.97
C LEU A 23 48.10 34.34 6.78
N CYS A 24 47.46 35.48 6.41
CA CYS A 24 46.04 35.53 6.10
C CYS A 24 45.69 34.69 4.88
N ALA A 25 46.51 34.62 3.84
CA ALA A 25 46.31 33.79 2.69
C ALA A 25 46.44 32.30 3.03
N LEU A 26 47.36 31.91 3.89
CA LEU A 26 47.51 30.54 4.40
C LEU A 26 46.31 30.11 5.26
N VAL A 27 45.87 30.94 6.18
CA VAL A 27 44.70 30.65 7.02
C VAL A 27 43.42 30.62 6.19
N GLY A 28 43.21 31.56 5.28
CA GLY A 28 42.09 31.59 4.37
C GLY A 28 42.06 30.38 3.44
N GLY A 29 43.23 29.96 2.90
CA GLY A 29 43.38 28.75 2.11
C GLY A 29 43.09 27.45 2.87
N ALA A 30 43.57 27.36 4.12
CA ALA A 30 43.29 26.22 4.99
C ALA A 30 41.81 26.13 5.38
N CYS A 31 41.16 27.25 5.68
CA CYS A 31 39.70 27.30 5.94
C CYS A 31 38.89 26.93 4.67
N PHE A 32 39.31 27.42 3.50
CA PHE A 32 38.61 27.11 2.24
C PHE A 32 38.75 25.63 1.87
N LEU A 33 39.94 25.04 2.01
CA LEU A 33 40.18 23.61 1.77
C LEU A 33 39.48 22.73 2.80
N GLY A 34 39.49 23.12 4.08
CA GLY A 34 38.78 22.43 5.16
C GLY A 34 37.25 22.51 4.98
N GLY A 35 36.73 23.65 4.55
CA GLY A 35 35.32 23.85 4.23
C GLY A 35 34.84 22.98 3.06
N ARG A 36 35.66 22.85 2.02
CA ARG A 36 35.31 21.96 0.87
C ARG A 36 35.38 20.47 1.25
N TRP A 37 36.25 20.08 2.17
CA TRP A 37 36.35 18.69 2.64
C TRP A 37 35.19 18.32 3.59
N SER A 38 34.70 19.28 4.38
CA SER A 38 33.53 19.09 5.22
C SER A 38 32.22 19.12 4.46
N ALA A 39 32.12 19.92 3.39
CA ALA A 39 30.91 20.01 2.56
C ALA A 39 30.66 18.77 1.67
N GLY A 40 31.66 17.88 1.52
CA GLY A 40 31.54 16.63 0.78
C GLY A 40 31.05 15.42 1.59
N ARG A 41 30.84 15.59 2.89
CA ARG A 41 30.13 14.60 3.71
C ARG A 41 28.64 14.95 3.72
N SER A 42 27.96 14.58 2.65
CA SER A 42 26.52 14.34 2.74
C SER A 42 26.36 13.16 3.72
N GLU A 43 26.00 13.42 4.95
CA GLU A 43 25.39 12.40 5.80
C GLU A 43 24.16 11.92 5.04
N THR A 44 24.27 10.77 4.39
CA THR A 44 23.11 10.03 3.91
C THR A 44 22.31 9.77 5.18
N ALA A 45 21.20 10.47 5.34
CA ALA A 45 20.30 10.25 6.45
C ALA A 45 19.98 8.75 6.46
N LYS A 46 20.50 8.02 7.44
CA LYS A 46 20.21 6.59 7.56
C LYS A 46 18.74 6.50 7.93
N ILE A 47 17.94 6.06 6.97
CA ILE A 47 16.53 5.81 7.20
C ILE A 47 16.43 4.58 8.10
N ASP A 48 15.70 4.74 9.20
CA ASP A 48 15.48 3.66 10.16
C ASP A 48 14.35 2.76 9.62
N THR A 49 14.66 1.48 9.44
CA THR A 49 13.71 0.44 9.02
C THR A 49 12.46 0.43 9.91
N VAL A 50 12.63 0.65 11.23
CA VAL A 50 11.51 0.65 12.19
C VAL A 50 10.53 1.79 11.91
N VAL A 51 11.01 2.96 11.50
CA VAL A 51 10.14 4.10 11.17
C VAL A 51 9.32 3.80 9.94
N LEU A 52 9.92 3.23 8.89
CA LEU A 52 9.22 2.84 7.66
C LEU A 52 8.20 1.73 7.92
N GLN A 53 8.58 0.73 8.72
CA GLN A 53 7.68 -0.36 9.12
C GLN A 53 6.45 0.18 9.86
N ASN A 54 6.64 1.07 10.83
CA ASN A 54 5.55 1.66 11.60
C ASN A 54 4.62 2.50 10.71
N GLN A 55 5.16 3.27 9.76
CA GLN A 55 4.35 4.05 8.83
C GLN A 55 3.51 3.16 7.91
N LEU A 56 4.06 2.02 7.49
CA LEU A 56 3.33 1.06 6.65
C LEU A 56 2.19 0.40 7.44
N SER A 57 2.46 -0.06 8.67
CA SER A 57 1.45 -0.68 9.54
C SER A 57 0.34 0.30 9.95
N GLU A 58 0.58 1.61 9.96
CA GLU A 58 -0.45 2.61 10.26
C GLU A 58 -1.54 2.70 9.19
N ILE A 59 -1.21 2.33 7.94
CA ILE A 59 -2.17 2.32 6.82
C ILE A 59 -3.10 1.11 6.88
N ARG A 60 -2.71 0.03 7.54
CA ARG A 60 -3.40 -1.26 7.71
C ARG A 60 -3.81 -1.92 6.39
N GLU A 61 -4.85 -1.41 5.75
CA GLU A 61 -5.42 -2.00 4.53
C GLU A 61 -5.19 -1.10 3.32
N LEU A 62 -4.66 -1.68 2.25
CA LEU A 62 -4.52 -1.02 0.96
C LEU A 62 -5.47 -1.65 -0.05
N ALA A 63 -6.70 -1.10 -0.14
CA ALA A 63 -7.67 -1.47 -1.16
C ALA A 63 -7.24 -0.88 -2.52
N THR A 64 -6.93 -1.74 -3.49
CA THR A 64 -6.35 -1.33 -4.77
C THR A 64 -7.28 -1.54 -5.95
N VAL A 65 -8.25 -2.47 -5.84
CA VAL A 65 -9.22 -2.77 -6.89
C VAL A 65 -10.62 -2.87 -6.32
N THR A 66 -11.56 -2.27 -7.03
CA THR A 66 -12.99 -2.36 -6.75
C THR A 66 -13.69 -3.02 -7.94
N TYR A 67 -14.37 -4.13 -7.69
CA TYR A 67 -15.22 -4.82 -8.64
C TYR A 67 -16.68 -4.51 -8.32
N ALA A 68 -17.28 -3.59 -9.07
CA ALA A 68 -18.71 -3.28 -8.97
C ALA A 68 -19.49 -4.18 -9.95
N TYR A 69 -20.65 -4.64 -9.54
CA TYR A 69 -21.51 -5.50 -10.35
C TYR A 69 -22.99 -5.23 -10.09
N THR A 70 -23.81 -5.46 -11.10
CA THR A 70 -25.26 -5.67 -10.98
C THR A 70 -25.53 -7.14 -11.20
N ASN A 71 -26.31 -7.77 -10.33
CA ASN A 71 -26.69 -9.17 -10.44
C ASN A 71 -28.22 -9.32 -10.42
N MET A 72 -28.71 -10.27 -11.22
CA MET A 72 -30.07 -10.76 -11.15
C MET A 72 -30.05 -12.16 -10.58
N ALA A 73 -30.78 -12.38 -9.51
CA ALA A 73 -30.81 -13.64 -8.80
C ALA A 73 -32.22 -14.14 -8.59
N GLN A 74 -32.37 -15.45 -8.64
CA GLN A 74 -33.62 -16.14 -8.40
C GLN A 74 -33.49 -17.02 -7.15
N PHE A 75 -34.48 -16.95 -6.30
CA PHE A 75 -34.67 -17.89 -5.18
C PHE A 75 -35.91 -18.74 -5.46
N GLU A 76 -35.81 -20.03 -5.25
CA GLU A 76 -36.96 -20.96 -5.25
C GLU A 76 -36.80 -21.98 -4.15
N SER A 77 -37.84 -22.17 -3.36
CA SER A 77 -37.91 -23.21 -2.33
C SER A 77 -39.28 -23.87 -2.33
N SER A 78 -39.31 -25.17 -2.12
CA SER A 78 -40.56 -25.95 -2.01
C SER A 78 -40.34 -27.08 -0.99
N ASN A 79 -41.38 -27.44 -0.26
CA ASN A 79 -41.36 -28.63 0.59
C ASN A 79 -41.35 -29.87 -0.28
N ASP A 80 -40.59 -30.87 0.11
CA ASP A 80 -40.63 -32.19 -0.56
C ASP A 80 -41.02 -33.30 0.44
N PHE A 81 -41.49 -34.38 -0.14
CA PHE A 81 -41.77 -35.63 0.59
C PHE A 81 -41.20 -36.80 -0.24
N TYR A 82 -40.15 -37.42 0.29
CA TYR A 82 -39.40 -38.46 -0.43
C TYR A 82 -38.95 -38.10 -1.84
N GLY A 83 -38.50 -36.83 -2.03
CA GLY A 83 -38.03 -36.35 -3.34
C GLY A 83 -39.12 -35.90 -4.30
N VAL A 84 -40.40 -35.88 -3.89
CA VAL A 84 -41.50 -35.36 -4.65
C VAL A 84 -41.92 -33.99 -4.10
N LYS A 85 -41.90 -32.93 -4.97
CA LYS A 85 -42.35 -31.60 -4.55
C LYS A 85 -43.82 -31.62 -4.16
N ILE A 86 -44.14 -31.11 -2.97
CA ILE A 86 -45.52 -30.99 -2.51
C ILE A 86 -46.20 -29.85 -3.21
N PRO A 87 -47.37 -30.06 -3.86
CA PRO A 87 -48.11 -28.99 -4.52
C PRO A 87 -48.46 -27.85 -3.54
N PHE A 88 -48.48 -26.61 -4.09
CA PHE A 88 -48.83 -25.39 -3.34
C PHE A 88 -47.85 -24.97 -2.23
N THR A 89 -46.63 -25.58 -2.16
CA THR A 89 -45.60 -25.20 -1.18
C THR A 89 -44.44 -24.42 -1.80
N THR A 90 -44.48 -24.19 -3.11
CA THR A 90 -43.39 -23.45 -3.79
C THR A 90 -43.50 -21.98 -3.49
N LYS A 91 -42.42 -21.39 -2.99
CA LYS A 91 -42.18 -19.95 -2.86
C LYS A 91 -41.00 -19.57 -3.74
N SER A 92 -41.03 -18.40 -4.37
CA SER A 92 -39.93 -17.93 -5.20
C SER A 92 -39.93 -16.40 -5.29
N PHE A 93 -38.77 -15.84 -5.55
CA PHE A 93 -38.63 -14.45 -5.98
C PHE A 93 -37.52 -14.30 -6.99
N ILE A 94 -37.62 -13.26 -7.80
CA ILE A 94 -36.56 -12.81 -8.71
C ILE A 94 -36.29 -11.35 -8.36
N LEU A 95 -35.03 -11.03 -8.10
CA LEU A 95 -34.61 -9.67 -7.80
C LEU A 95 -33.29 -9.32 -8.48
N THR A 96 -33.08 -8.02 -8.68
CA THR A 96 -31.78 -7.45 -9.01
C THR A 96 -31.22 -6.68 -7.84
N TYR A 97 -29.91 -6.59 -7.78
CA TYR A 97 -29.18 -5.80 -6.79
C TYR A 97 -27.79 -5.45 -7.31
N ASP A 98 -27.25 -4.36 -6.80
CA ASP A 98 -25.88 -3.95 -7.01
C ASP A 98 -25.00 -4.41 -5.85
N GLY A 99 -23.73 -4.64 -6.14
CA GLY A 99 -22.75 -4.98 -5.12
C GLY A 99 -21.35 -4.57 -5.50
N THR A 100 -20.50 -4.55 -4.49
CA THR A 100 -19.11 -4.12 -4.62
C THR A 100 -18.19 -5.05 -3.85
N VAL A 101 -17.22 -5.62 -4.54
CA VAL A 101 -16.11 -6.38 -3.95
C VAL A 101 -14.85 -5.54 -4.01
N LYS A 102 -14.23 -5.28 -2.86
CA LYS A 102 -12.94 -4.59 -2.76
C LYS A 102 -11.86 -5.61 -2.48
N ALA A 103 -10.78 -5.56 -3.26
CA ALA A 103 -9.61 -6.39 -3.07
C ALA A 103 -8.36 -5.53 -2.90
N GLY A 104 -7.41 -6.04 -2.14
CA GLY A 104 -6.18 -5.32 -1.82
C GLY A 104 -5.23 -6.18 -1.01
N VAL A 105 -4.38 -5.53 -0.24
CA VAL A 105 -3.37 -6.17 0.62
C VAL A 105 -3.52 -5.63 2.04
N ASP A 106 -3.48 -6.51 3.02
CA ASP A 106 -3.33 -6.15 4.44
C ASP A 106 -1.85 -5.82 4.72
N LEU A 107 -1.57 -4.54 4.93
CA LEU A 107 -0.21 -4.05 5.16
C LEU A 107 0.34 -4.36 6.55
N ASP A 108 -0.49 -4.86 7.48
CA ASP A 108 -0.04 -5.29 8.82
C ASP A 108 0.95 -6.46 8.73
N GLY A 109 0.80 -7.30 7.68
CA GLY A 109 1.72 -8.40 7.37
C GLY A 109 2.89 -8.02 6.46
N ALA A 110 3.06 -6.76 6.08
CA ALA A 110 4.14 -6.34 5.20
C ALA A 110 5.47 -6.20 5.96
N GLU A 111 6.58 -6.53 5.30
CA GLU A 111 7.93 -6.43 5.86
C GLU A 111 8.77 -5.42 5.09
N VAL A 112 9.50 -4.57 5.81
CA VAL A 112 10.42 -3.59 5.23
C VAL A 112 11.85 -3.97 5.57
N SER A 113 12.72 -4.01 4.58
CA SER A 113 14.17 -4.17 4.78
C SER A 113 14.95 -3.07 4.05
N VAL A 114 15.99 -2.55 4.71
CA VAL A 114 16.86 -1.51 4.17
C VAL A 114 18.28 -2.02 4.09
N SER A 115 18.84 -2.03 2.88
CA SER A 115 20.23 -2.43 2.64
C SER A 115 20.96 -1.33 1.85
N GLY A 116 21.81 -0.57 2.53
CA GLY A 116 22.46 0.59 1.93
C GLY A 116 21.45 1.66 1.49
N THR A 117 21.30 1.85 0.20
CA THR A 117 20.33 2.77 -0.42
C THR A 117 19.13 2.05 -1.05
N THR A 118 19.02 0.74 -0.86
CA THR A 118 17.89 -0.05 -1.37
C THR A 118 16.91 -0.35 -0.26
N VAL A 119 15.64 0.02 -0.47
CA VAL A 119 14.50 -0.29 0.39
C VAL A 119 13.69 -1.37 -0.31
N THR A 120 13.56 -2.53 0.31
CA THR A 120 12.73 -3.63 -0.18
C THR A 120 11.53 -3.77 0.73
N ILE A 121 10.33 -3.75 0.14
CA ILE A 121 9.05 -3.90 0.83
C ILE A 121 8.42 -5.20 0.34
N THR A 122 8.23 -6.14 1.25
CA THR A 122 7.58 -7.43 0.96
C THR A 122 6.13 -7.35 1.37
N LEU A 123 5.23 -7.45 0.41
CA LEU A 123 3.78 -7.38 0.63
C LEU A 123 3.20 -8.78 0.80
N PRO A 124 2.22 -8.97 1.69
CA PRO A 124 1.43 -10.20 1.79
C PRO A 124 0.65 -10.50 0.51
N GLU A 125 -0.05 -11.61 0.47
CA GLU A 125 -0.94 -11.94 -0.64
C GLU A 125 -2.13 -10.98 -0.68
N ALA A 126 -2.60 -10.70 -1.89
CA ALA A 126 -3.82 -9.92 -2.08
C ALA A 126 -5.04 -10.79 -1.70
N GLU A 127 -6.02 -10.16 -1.06
CA GLU A 127 -7.25 -10.80 -0.60
C GLU A 127 -8.47 -9.91 -0.83
N ILE A 128 -9.66 -10.47 -0.63
CA ILE A 128 -10.90 -9.71 -0.59
C ILE A 128 -10.99 -9.03 0.77
N LEU A 129 -10.93 -7.70 0.78
CA LEU A 129 -11.00 -6.89 2.01
C LEU A 129 -12.45 -6.62 2.43
N SER A 130 -13.36 -6.43 1.47
CA SER A 130 -14.79 -6.27 1.76
C SER A 130 -15.66 -6.71 0.59
N HIS A 131 -16.87 -7.16 0.92
CA HIS A 131 -17.92 -7.42 -0.06
C HIS A 131 -19.25 -6.87 0.49
N GLU A 132 -19.74 -5.86 -0.19
CA GLU A 132 -20.96 -5.13 0.18
C GLU A 132 -22.02 -5.32 -0.90
N ILE A 133 -23.26 -5.57 -0.48
CA ILE A 133 -24.45 -5.51 -1.32
C ILE A 133 -25.15 -4.20 -0.98
N ASP A 134 -25.51 -3.44 -2.01
CA ASP A 134 -26.30 -2.23 -1.84
C ASP A 134 -27.78 -2.61 -1.67
N GLU A 135 -28.24 -2.56 -0.42
CA GLU A 135 -29.62 -2.93 -0.07
C GLU A 135 -30.64 -1.96 -0.68
N ASP A 136 -30.27 -0.71 -0.90
CA ASP A 136 -31.13 0.30 -1.51
C ASP A 136 -31.32 0.11 -3.01
N SER A 137 -30.43 -0.69 -3.65
CA SER A 137 -30.51 -1.04 -5.07
C SER A 137 -31.40 -2.23 -5.38
N MET A 138 -31.93 -2.90 -4.34
CA MET A 138 -32.70 -4.12 -4.52
C MET A 138 -34.06 -3.83 -5.19
N GLU A 139 -34.30 -4.44 -6.33
CA GLU A 139 -35.55 -4.37 -7.08
C GLU A 139 -36.12 -5.78 -7.30
N VAL A 140 -37.34 -6.00 -6.78
CA VAL A 140 -38.04 -7.28 -6.92
C VAL A 140 -38.88 -7.25 -8.20
N PHE A 141 -38.60 -8.17 -9.13
CA PHE A 141 -39.33 -8.29 -10.39
C PHE A 141 -40.50 -9.23 -10.32
N ASP A 142 -40.37 -10.31 -9.56
CA ASP A 142 -41.42 -11.33 -9.39
C ASP A 142 -41.33 -11.95 -8.00
N GLU A 143 -42.49 -12.16 -7.39
CA GLU A 143 -42.59 -12.82 -6.09
C GLU A 143 -43.79 -13.74 -6.07
N LYS A 144 -43.56 -14.99 -5.64
CA LYS A 144 -44.59 -15.99 -5.43
C LYS A 144 -44.51 -16.50 -4.00
N THR A 145 -45.53 -16.22 -3.23
CA THR A 145 -45.69 -16.68 -1.85
C THR A 145 -46.49 -17.98 -1.75
N SER A 146 -46.28 -18.74 -0.68
CA SER A 146 -47.03 -19.92 -0.35
C SER A 146 -47.56 -19.85 1.10
N ILE A 147 -48.84 -20.15 1.31
CA ILE A 147 -49.46 -20.20 2.66
C ILE A 147 -48.89 -21.37 3.46
N PHE A 148 -48.48 -22.46 2.78
CA PHE A 148 -47.95 -23.68 3.42
C PHE A 148 -46.42 -23.67 3.55
N ASN A 149 -45.74 -22.68 2.97
CA ASN A 149 -44.31 -22.48 3.05
C ASN A 149 -44.00 -20.97 2.97
N PRO A 150 -44.27 -20.18 4.02
CA PRO A 150 -44.02 -18.75 4.02
C PRO A 150 -42.51 -18.45 3.98
N PHE A 151 -42.14 -17.27 3.49
CA PHE A 151 -40.76 -16.78 3.59
C PHE A 151 -40.33 -16.61 5.03
N THR A 152 -39.06 -16.96 5.29
CA THR A 152 -38.40 -16.82 6.58
C THR A 152 -37.19 -15.93 6.48
N VAL A 153 -36.71 -15.38 7.60
CA VAL A 153 -35.46 -14.64 7.65
C VAL A 153 -34.28 -15.51 7.24
N GLU A 154 -34.34 -16.80 7.56
CA GLU A 154 -33.31 -17.77 7.18
C GLU A 154 -33.21 -17.96 5.65
N ASP A 155 -34.34 -17.99 4.94
CA ASP A 155 -34.34 -18.05 3.48
C ASP A 155 -33.58 -16.86 2.86
N PHE A 156 -33.82 -15.65 3.40
CA PHE A 156 -33.17 -14.45 2.91
C PHE A 156 -31.69 -14.41 3.25
N THR A 157 -31.31 -14.75 4.50
CA THR A 157 -29.88 -14.74 4.90
C THR A 157 -29.08 -15.79 4.17
N SER A 158 -29.63 -17.01 3.96
CA SER A 158 -28.98 -18.05 3.18
C SER A 158 -28.83 -17.62 1.73
N PHE A 159 -29.89 -17.09 1.12
CA PHE A 159 -29.82 -16.56 -0.24
C PHE A 159 -28.74 -15.47 -0.37
N GLN A 160 -28.69 -14.52 0.54
CA GLN A 160 -27.69 -13.44 0.51
C GLN A 160 -26.26 -13.99 0.62
N SER A 161 -26.06 -14.97 1.50
CA SER A 161 -24.75 -15.63 1.66
C SER A 161 -24.32 -16.35 0.38
N ASP A 162 -25.23 -17.11 -0.23
CA ASP A 162 -24.97 -17.85 -1.47
C ASP A 162 -24.65 -16.89 -2.63
N GLN A 163 -25.39 -15.78 -2.72
CA GLN A 163 -25.13 -14.77 -3.75
C GLN A 163 -23.76 -14.08 -3.54
N LYS A 164 -23.39 -13.77 -2.32
CA LYS A 164 -22.06 -13.23 -2.03
C LYS A 164 -20.97 -14.20 -2.48
N ALA A 165 -21.05 -15.47 -2.08
CA ALA A 165 -20.08 -16.48 -2.43
C ALA A 165 -19.94 -16.64 -3.98
N ALA A 166 -21.08 -16.69 -4.69
CA ALA A 166 -21.08 -16.79 -6.15
C ALA A 166 -20.44 -15.57 -6.84
N MET A 167 -20.66 -14.37 -6.33
CA MET A 167 -20.07 -13.15 -6.90
C MET A 167 -18.57 -13.03 -6.58
N GLU A 168 -18.14 -13.47 -5.39
CA GLU A 168 -16.73 -13.57 -5.05
C GLU A 168 -16.00 -14.54 -5.97
N GLU A 169 -16.53 -15.74 -6.14
CA GLU A 169 -15.96 -16.73 -7.08
C GLU A 169 -15.86 -16.17 -8.50
N LYS A 170 -16.88 -15.46 -8.97
CA LYS A 170 -16.89 -14.82 -10.28
C LYS A 170 -15.82 -13.73 -10.38
N ALA A 171 -15.65 -12.91 -9.35
CA ALA A 171 -14.62 -11.87 -9.29
C ALA A 171 -13.21 -12.48 -9.28
N LEU A 172 -13.01 -13.54 -8.47
CA LEU A 172 -11.74 -14.28 -8.40
C LEU A 172 -11.39 -14.90 -9.76
N SER A 173 -12.35 -15.55 -10.41
CA SER A 173 -12.15 -16.17 -11.73
C SER A 173 -11.78 -15.15 -12.83
N ARG A 174 -12.13 -13.89 -12.66
CA ARG A 174 -11.76 -12.76 -13.53
C ARG A 174 -10.40 -12.14 -13.22
N GLY A 175 -9.68 -12.68 -12.24
CA GLY A 175 -8.34 -12.25 -11.90
C GLY A 175 -8.26 -11.06 -10.93
N LEU A 176 -9.32 -10.82 -10.15
CA LEU A 176 -9.40 -9.70 -9.19
C LEU A 176 -8.16 -9.61 -8.30
N LEU A 177 -7.70 -10.73 -7.71
CA LEU A 177 -6.54 -10.73 -6.82
C LEU A 177 -5.22 -10.48 -7.55
N ALA A 178 -5.09 -10.97 -8.78
CA ALA A 178 -3.89 -10.72 -9.58
C ALA A 178 -3.75 -9.22 -9.92
N GLU A 179 -4.87 -8.57 -10.27
CA GLU A 179 -4.91 -7.13 -10.52
C GLU A 179 -4.65 -6.34 -9.22
N ALA A 180 -5.27 -6.75 -8.10
CA ALA A 180 -5.09 -6.12 -6.80
C ALA A 180 -3.61 -6.17 -6.36
N ARG A 181 -2.96 -7.32 -6.51
CA ARG A 181 -1.53 -7.48 -6.22
C ARG A 181 -0.67 -6.53 -7.05
N ALA A 182 -0.87 -6.51 -8.37
CA ALA A 182 -0.07 -5.67 -9.26
C ALA A 182 -0.22 -4.18 -8.92
N LYS A 183 -1.44 -3.74 -8.62
CA LYS A 183 -1.71 -2.35 -8.21
C LYS A 183 -1.14 -2.04 -6.82
N ALA A 184 -1.20 -2.98 -5.86
CA ALA A 184 -0.62 -2.80 -4.53
C ALA A 184 0.90 -2.58 -4.61
N VAL A 185 1.61 -3.42 -5.35
CA VAL A 185 3.06 -3.26 -5.58
C VAL A 185 3.36 -1.88 -6.15
N SER A 186 2.70 -1.51 -7.25
CA SER A 186 2.93 -0.21 -7.90
C SER A 186 2.59 0.98 -6.99
N SER A 187 1.51 0.90 -6.21
CA SER A 187 1.09 1.97 -5.30
C SER A 187 2.09 2.16 -4.15
N VAL A 188 2.56 1.07 -3.56
CA VAL A 188 3.56 1.11 -2.49
C VAL A 188 4.90 1.63 -3.00
N GLU A 189 5.36 1.17 -4.17
CA GLU A 189 6.58 1.70 -4.79
C GLU A 189 6.50 3.21 -5.03
N GLN A 190 5.41 3.70 -5.60
CA GLN A 190 5.19 5.13 -5.86
C GLN A 190 5.13 5.94 -4.56
N LEU A 191 4.42 5.44 -3.55
CA LEU A 191 4.29 6.11 -2.25
C LEU A 191 5.66 6.30 -1.60
N PHE A 192 6.45 5.24 -1.52
CA PHE A 192 7.76 5.29 -0.88
C PHE A 192 8.80 6.01 -1.74
N ALA A 193 8.75 5.91 -3.06
CA ALA A 193 9.60 6.69 -3.95
C ALA A 193 9.35 8.20 -3.81
N ALA A 194 8.10 8.61 -3.57
CA ALA A 194 7.76 10.01 -3.32
C ALA A 194 8.15 10.51 -1.92
N ALA A 195 8.20 9.60 -0.93
CA ALA A 195 8.50 9.93 0.46
C ALA A 195 10.00 9.92 0.78
N LEU A 196 10.80 9.20 0.01
CA LEU A 196 12.23 9.01 0.25
C LEU A 196 13.08 9.92 -0.64
N PRO A 197 14.31 10.29 -0.21
CA PRO A 197 15.25 11.01 -1.07
C PRO A 197 15.60 10.21 -2.34
N ASP A 198 15.90 10.91 -3.45
CA ASP A 198 16.24 10.32 -4.76
C ASP A 198 17.45 9.37 -4.73
N THR A 199 18.22 9.37 -3.65
CA THR A 199 19.36 8.47 -3.43
C THR A 199 18.93 7.04 -3.09
N TYR A 200 17.65 6.83 -2.72
CA TYR A 200 17.11 5.52 -2.39
C TYR A 200 16.39 4.90 -3.57
N THR A 201 16.59 3.60 -3.75
CA THR A 201 15.82 2.79 -4.70
C THR A 201 14.81 1.97 -3.92
N VAL A 202 13.53 2.12 -4.26
CA VAL A 202 12.44 1.36 -3.66
C VAL A 202 12.04 0.22 -4.58
N THR A 203 11.85 -0.96 -4.02
CA THR A 203 11.32 -2.13 -4.72
C THR A 203 10.28 -2.80 -3.84
N ALA A 204 9.07 -2.94 -4.33
CA ALA A 204 8.04 -3.73 -3.67
C ALA A 204 7.91 -5.09 -4.35
N VAL A 205 7.80 -6.14 -3.55
CA VAL A 205 7.59 -7.52 -3.99
C VAL A 205 6.42 -8.11 -3.23
N SER A 206 5.63 -8.94 -3.86
CA SER A 206 4.55 -9.67 -3.17
C SER A 206 4.94 -11.13 -3.03
N TYR A 207 4.65 -11.74 -1.88
CA TYR A 207 4.78 -13.17 -1.70
C TYR A 207 3.96 -13.91 -2.76
N THR A 208 4.63 -14.73 -3.52
CA THR A 208 3.99 -15.78 -4.31
C THR A 208 4.33 -17.10 -3.64
N HIS A 209 3.35 -17.79 -3.08
CA HIS A 209 3.54 -19.19 -2.72
C HIS A 209 3.82 -19.96 -4.01
N LEU A 210 5.09 -20.12 -4.34
CA LEU A 210 5.52 -21.22 -5.18
C LEU A 210 5.26 -22.48 -4.35
N THR A 211 4.10 -23.09 -4.53
CA THR A 211 3.92 -24.49 -4.13
C THR A 211 4.94 -25.28 -4.92
N LEU A 212 6.07 -25.59 -4.27
CA LEU A 212 7.01 -26.58 -4.80
C LEU A 212 6.20 -27.86 -5.07
N PRO A 213 6.24 -28.42 -6.27
CA PRO A 213 5.60 -29.70 -6.52
C PRO A 213 6.23 -30.70 -5.55
N THR A 214 5.42 -31.20 -4.60
CA THR A 214 5.83 -32.27 -3.72
C THR A 214 6.00 -33.51 -4.58
N ASN A 215 7.23 -33.84 -4.99
CA ASN A 215 7.54 -35.13 -5.57
C ASN A 215 7.21 -36.18 -4.50
N ARG A 216 6.07 -36.87 -4.66
CA ARG A 216 5.82 -38.14 -3.98
C ARG A 216 6.49 -39.22 -4.82
N GLU A 217 7.63 -39.70 -4.35
CA GLU A 217 8.11 -41.03 -4.68
C GLU A 217 7.26 -42.09 -3.97
#